data_eb67be9889dbc3f428c5d488182c4c0a
#
_entry.id   eb67be9889dbc3f428c5d488182c4c0a
#
_cell.length_a   1.000
_cell.length_b   1.000
_cell.length_c   1.000
_cell.angle_alpha   90.00
_cell.angle_beta   90.00
_cell.angle_gamma   90.00
#
_symmetry.space_group_name_H-M   'P 1'
#
loop_
_entity.id
_entity.type
_entity.pdbx_description
1 polymer ?
#
loop_
_entity_poly.entity_id
_entity_poly.type
_entity_poly.pdbx_seq_one_letter_code
_entity_poly.pdbx_strand_id
1 'polypeptide(L)'
;MIMQPVSRRDWLRLSGLALASLSIQHKVSANIQLPEQTLNTISGNPLARLSSNENPYGPSEKVRKAIMDNMDVVCRYPFSYQDELLQAIADWEGVSKDHIVLTAGSTEGLKITGLTLGWKGGEIVAPDPTFNSLMVYAEQFGANIHKIPVTATLDHDLTGMAAKINGNTKLVFVCNPNNPTGTLIPANDLKAFCKQAAEKTTVFVDEAYFDFITTPDYPSMVNLVKQGLNVIVSRTFSKVYGLAGLRMGYLVANPAIASKLIDNRVAFVGTLGMVAAREALSDKAFYAFSLLKNKEAKEHIYETLDSLGLVYMPSHTNFVFFKPKRELGAFNKELEKWGVQAGRPFPPLIDWSRISTGTMAEMQQFRAAMLKIYG
;
A
#
# COMPACT_ATOMS: atom_id res chain seq x y z
N MET A 1 12.44 2.74 -55.88
CA MET A 1 13.47 1.71 -55.77
C MET A 1 12.73 0.40 -55.54
N ILE A 2 12.57 -0.40 -56.63
CA ILE A 2 11.75 -1.61 -56.65
C ILE A 2 12.60 -2.74 -56.09
N MET A 3 12.19 -3.32 -54.95
CA MET A 3 12.86 -4.50 -54.38
C MET A 3 12.64 -5.72 -55.31
N GLN A 4 13.70 -6.33 -55.74
CA GLN A 4 13.65 -7.58 -56.54
C GLN A 4 13.24 -8.75 -55.63
N PRO A 5 12.44 -9.71 -56.12
CA PRO A 5 11.98 -10.85 -55.32
C PRO A 5 13.17 -11.81 -55.06
N VAL A 6 13.32 -12.19 -53.79
CA VAL A 6 14.31 -13.15 -53.30
C VAL A 6 14.03 -14.53 -53.94
N SER A 7 15.03 -15.16 -54.56
CA SER A 7 14.85 -16.45 -55.24
C SER A 7 14.64 -17.60 -54.23
N ARG A 8 13.90 -18.65 -54.63
CA ARG A 8 13.70 -19.88 -53.83
C ARG A 8 15.02 -20.51 -53.36
N ARG A 9 16.11 -20.29 -54.11
CA ARG A 9 17.44 -20.83 -53.80
C ARG A 9 18.13 -20.08 -52.66
N ASP A 10 17.87 -18.77 -52.52
CA ASP A 10 18.42 -17.94 -51.45
C ASP A 10 17.64 -18.17 -50.16
N TRP A 11 16.35 -18.47 -50.26
CA TRP A 11 15.50 -18.86 -49.11
C TRP A 11 15.95 -20.19 -48.49
N LEU A 12 16.32 -21.19 -49.34
CA LEU A 12 16.83 -22.48 -48.89
C LEU A 12 18.24 -22.39 -48.27
N ARG A 13 19.07 -21.46 -48.71
CA ARG A 13 20.39 -21.20 -48.10
C ARG A 13 20.27 -20.53 -46.72
N LEU A 14 19.35 -19.61 -46.55
CA LEU A 14 19.05 -18.98 -45.27
C LEU A 14 18.42 -19.97 -44.27
N SER A 15 17.57 -20.87 -44.73
CA SER A 15 16.97 -21.92 -43.90
C SER A 15 17.98 -23.01 -43.47
N GLY A 16 18.99 -23.31 -44.30
CA GLY A 16 20.05 -24.27 -43.96
C GLY A 16 21.01 -23.76 -42.87
N LEU A 17 21.25 -22.45 -42.79
CA LEU A 17 22.05 -21.84 -41.73
C LEU A 17 21.31 -21.76 -40.36
N ALA A 18 19.99 -21.72 -40.39
CA ALA A 18 19.18 -21.73 -39.16
C ALA A 18 19.10 -23.14 -38.50
N LEU A 19 19.24 -24.22 -39.28
CA LEU A 19 19.23 -25.59 -38.75
C LEU A 19 20.60 -26.07 -38.22
N ALA A 20 21.70 -25.43 -38.59
CA ALA A 20 23.03 -25.76 -38.06
C ALA A 20 23.29 -25.17 -36.66
N SER A 21 22.48 -24.23 -36.20
CA SER A 21 22.59 -23.63 -34.86
C SER A 21 21.82 -24.38 -33.77
N LEU A 22 21.08 -25.44 -34.11
CA LEU A 22 20.24 -26.22 -33.17
C LEU A 22 20.94 -27.42 -32.51
N SER A 23 22.23 -27.64 -32.78
CA SER A 23 22.98 -28.78 -32.20
C SER A 23 24.01 -28.42 -31.13
N ILE A 24 23.98 -27.18 -30.59
CA ILE A 24 24.74 -26.85 -29.38
C ILE A 24 23.77 -26.91 -28.22
N GLN A 25 23.60 -28.11 -27.65
CA GLN A 25 23.08 -28.25 -26.28
C GLN A 25 24.13 -27.67 -25.34
N HIS A 26 24.13 -26.36 -25.18
CA HIS A 26 24.68 -25.76 -23.98
C HIS A 26 23.68 -26.04 -22.88
N LYS A 27 24.09 -26.87 -21.93
CA LYS A 27 23.55 -26.83 -20.56
C LYS A 27 23.78 -25.41 -20.05
N VAL A 28 22.85 -24.50 -20.32
CA VAL A 28 22.73 -23.26 -19.61
C VAL A 28 22.18 -23.67 -18.24
N SER A 29 23.06 -24.02 -17.33
CA SER A 29 22.79 -23.83 -15.92
C SER A 29 22.61 -22.32 -15.76
N ALA A 30 21.37 -21.87 -15.92
CA ALA A 30 21.01 -20.52 -15.54
C ALA A 30 21.12 -20.44 -14.03
N ASN A 31 22.32 -20.17 -13.53
CA ASN A 31 22.48 -19.34 -12.37
C ASN A 31 21.89 -17.99 -12.78
N ILE A 32 20.57 -17.84 -12.69
CA ILE A 32 19.93 -16.55 -12.64
C ILE A 32 20.34 -15.98 -11.28
N GLN A 33 21.53 -15.42 -11.19
CA GLN A 33 21.79 -14.35 -10.27
C GLN A 33 20.80 -13.27 -10.72
N LEU A 34 19.71 -13.12 -9.95
CA LEU A 34 18.88 -11.94 -10.07
C LEU A 34 19.84 -10.76 -10.07
N PRO A 35 19.77 -9.83 -11.05
CA PRO A 35 20.62 -8.66 -11.01
C PRO A 35 20.45 -8.07 -9.62
N GLU A 36 21.56 -7.92 -8.89
CA GLU A 36 21.61 -7.06 -7.72
C GLU A 36 20.80 -5.83 -8.12
N GLN A 37 19.76 -5.55 -7.37
CA GLN A 37 18.86 -4.45 -7.68
C GLN A 37 19.75 -3.28 -8.05
N THR A 38 19.59 -2.73 -9.25
CA THR A 38 20.32 -1.55 -9.66
C THR A 38 19.83 -0.44 -8.75
N LEU A 39 20.39 -0.40 -7.56
CA LEU A 39 20.12 0.62 -6.56
C LEU A 39 20.63 1.91 -7.20
N ASN A 40 19.74 2.85 -7.42
CA ASN A 40 20.11 4.17 -7.86
C ASN A 40 21.15 4.69 -6.86
N THR A 41 22.41 4.79 -7.30
CA THR A 41 23.49 5.30 -6.48
C THR A 41 23.55 6.80 -6.62
N ILE A 42 23.33 7.52 -5.53
CA ILE A 42 23.68 8.93 -5.41
C ILE A 42 25.05 8.97 -4.71
N SER A 43 26.03 9.63 -5.33
CA SER A 43 27.36 9.78 -4.76
C SER A 43 28.10 8.46 -4.42
N GLY A 44 27.87 7.39 -5.17
CA GLY A 44 28.54 6.11 -4.97
C GLY A 44 27.95 5.21 -3.88
N ASN A 45 27.00 5.69 -3.08
CA ASN A 45 26.25 4.89 -2.11
C ASN A 45 24.86 4.53 -2.64
N PRO A 46 24.33 3.32 -2.35
CA PRO A 46 22.96 2.96 -2.71
C PRO A 46 21.98 3.92 -2.03
N LEU A 47 20.93 4.32 -2.77
CA LEU A 47 19.89 5.20 -2.26
C LEU A 47 18.96 4.42 -1.33
N ALA A 48 18.93 4.78 -0.05
CA ALA A 48 17.95 4.29 0.92
C ALA A 48 16.57 4.92 0.62
N ARG A 49 15.66 4.14 0.04
CA ARG A 49 14.32 4.58 -0.38
C ARG A 49 13.32 4.51 0.78
N LEU A 50 13.36 5.49 1.68
CA LEU A 50 12.56 5.52 2.90
C LEU A 50 11.35 6.47 2.80
N SER A 51 10.79 6.66 1.59
CA SER A 51 9.76 7.66 1.31
C SER A 51 8.34 7.11 1.13
N SER A 52 8.19 5.81 0.81
CA SER A 52 6.96 5.27 0.20
C SER A 52 6.26 4.19 1.03
N ASN A 53 6.72 3.90 2.25
CA ASN A 53 6.15 2.88 3.14
C ASN A 53 6.07 1.50 2.46
N GLU A 54 7.14 1.13 1.75
CA GLU A 54 7.29 -0.17 1.11
C GLU A 54 7.85 -1.19 2.10
N ASN A 55 7.74 -2.48 1.80
CA ASN A 55 8.46 -3.53 2.49
C ASN A 55 9.68 -3.91 1.64
N PRO A 56 10.91 -3.59 2.09
CA PRO A 56 12.12 -3.80 1.28
C PRO A 56 12.51 -5.27 1.13
N TYR A 57 11.91 -6.17 1.92
CA TYR A 57 12.23 -7.59 1.93
C TYR A 57 11.37 -8.43 0.97
N GLY A 58 10.25 -7.90 0.48
CA GLY A 58 9.32 -8.64 -0.35
C GLY A 58 9.54 -8.47 -1.86
N PRO A 59 8.89 -9.31 -2.66
CA PRO A 59 8.05 -10.45 -2.25
C PRO A 59 8.88 -11.64 -1.74
N SER A 60 8.22 -12.55 -1.00
CA SER A 60 8.86 -13.78 -0.50
C SER A 60 9.32 -14.70 -1.64
N GLU A 61 10.21 -15.66 -1.34
CA GLU A 61 10.65 -16.66 -2.31
C GLU A 61 9.48 -17.51 -2.84
N LYS A 62 8.55 -17.91 -1.97
CA LYS A 62 7.34 -18.64 -2.38
C LYS A 62 6.50 -17.84 -3.38
N VAL A 63 6.29 -16.56 -3.09
CA VAL A 63 5.54 -15.67 -4.00
C VAL A 63 6.27 -15.49 -5.33
N ARG A 64 7.61 -15.31 -5.31
CA ARG A 64 8.40 -15.22 -6.55
C ARG A 64 8.27 -16.49 -7.39
N LYS A 65 8.37 -17.66 -6.73
CA LYS A 65 8.18 -18.94 -7.41
C LYS A 65 6.79 -19.05 -8.03
N ALA A 66 5.73 -18.72 -7.28
CA ALA A 66 4.35 -18.75 -7.78
C ALA A 66 4.16 -17.83 -9.00
N ILE A 67 4.77 -16.64 -9.01
CA ILE A 67 4.76 -15.75 -10.17
C ILE A 67 5.42 -16.41 -11.37
N MET A 68 6.61 -16.97 -11.20
CA MET A 68 7.37 -17.62 -12.30
C MET A 68 6.65 -18.84 -12.86
N ASP A 69 6.08 -19.68 -12.01
CA ASP A 69 5.32 -20.87 -12.39
C ASP A 69 4.02 -20.53 -13.18
N ASN A 70 3.56 -19.28 -13.12
CA ASN A 70 2.33 -18.84 -13.80
C ASN A 70 2.59 -17.82 -14.92
N MET A 71 3.83 -17.71 -15.42
CA MET A 71 4.13 -16.78 -16.54
C MET A 71 3.43 -17.19 -17.83
N ASP A 72 3.23 -18.48 -18.08
CA ASP A 72 2.64 -18.98 -19.33
C ASP A 72 1.14 -18.66 -19.47
N VAL A 73 0.46 -18.34 -18.36
CA VAL A 73 -0.99 -18.07 -18.37
C VAL A 73 -1.36 -16.59 -18.51
N VAL A 74 -0.36 -15.68 -18.55
CA VAL A 74 -0.61 -14.23 -18.65
C VAL A 74 -1.27 -13.79 -19.96
N CYS A 75 -1.26 -14.65 -20.99
CA CYS A 75 -1.96 -14.44 -22.25
C CYS A 75 -3.47 -14.69 -22.19
N ARG A 76 -4.01 -15.07 -21.02
CA ARG A 76 -5.43 -15.40 -20.81
C ARG A 76 -6.09 -14.45 -19.82
N TYR A 77 -7.40 -14.23 -19.97
CA TYR A 77 -8.19 -13.51 -18.98
C TYR A 77 -8.25 -14.29 -17.65
N PRO A 78 -8.19 -13.62 -16.51
CA PRO A 78 -7.88 -14.23 -15.21
C PRO A 78 -9.11 -14.73 -14.43
N PHE A 79 -10.19 -15.17 -15.05
CA PHE A 79 -11.46 -15.44 -14.36
C PHE A 79 -11.35 -16.50 -13.24
N SER A 80 -10.65 -17.61 -13.47
CA SER A 80 -10.44 -18.65 -12.46
C SER A 80 -9.56 -18.16 -11.32
N TYR A 81 -8.48 -17.46 -11.61
CA TYR A 81 -7.58 -16.87 -10.61
C TYR A 81 -8.28 -15.83 -9.74
N GLN A 82 -9.20 -15.07 -10.33
CA GLN A 82 -10.03 -14.13 -9.58
C GLN A 82 -10.92 -14.84 -8.57
N ASP A 83 -11.60 -15.92 -8.99
CA ASP A 83 -12.49 -16.66 -8.11
C ASP A 83 -11.74 -17.35 -6.96
N GLU A 84 -10.58 -17.93 -7.24
CA GLU A 84 -9.69 -18.54 -6.25
C GLU A 84 -9.19 -17.53 -5.21
N LEU A 85 -8.78 -16.33 -5.65
CA LEU A 85 -8.34 -15.27 -4.74
C LEU A 85 -9.51 -14.72 -3.93
N LEU A 86 -10.68 -14.52 -4.53
CA LEU A 86 -11.89 -14.11 -3.80
C LEU A 86 -12.23 -15.09 -2.69
N GLN A 87 -12.14 -16.40 -2.96
CA GLN A 87 -12.38 -17.43 -1.94
C GLN A 87 -11.33 -17.35 -0.83
N ALA A 88 -10.04 -17.24 -1.17
CA ALA A 88 -8.97 -17.16 -0.18
C ALA A 88 -9.10 -15.93 0.73
N ILE A 89 -9.48 -14.77 0.18
CA ILE A 89 -9.73 -13.56 0.98
C ILE A 89 -11.00 -13.70 1.82
N ALA A 90 -12.06 -14.27 1.26
CA ALA A 90 -13.31 -14.50 1.98
C ALA A 90 -13.09 -15.39 3.22
N ASP A 91 -12.33 -16.48 3.05
CA ASP A 91 -11.94 -17.39 4.14
C ASP A 91 -11.07 -16.67 5.19
N TRP A 92 -10.11 -15.84 4.74
CA TRP A 92 -9.23 -15.07 5.61
C TRP A 92 -9.98 -14.06 6.47
N GLU A 93 -10.93 -13.34 5.88
CA GLU A 93 -11.72 -12.30 6.57
C GLU A 93 -12.96 -12.91 7.28
N GLY A 94 -13.30 -14.16 6.98
CA GLY A 94 -14.48 -14.86 7.53
C GLY A 94 -15.79 -14.23 7.06
N VAL A 95 -15.90 -13.95 5.77
CA VAL A 95 -17.08 -13.42 5.06
C VAL A 95 -17.35 -14.26 3.80
N SER A 96 -18.46 -14.02 3.09
CA SER A 96 -18.69 -14.60 1.77
C SER A 96 -18.04 -13.77 0.65
N LYS A 97 -17.81 -14.37 -0.52
CA LYS A 97 -17.14 -13.72 -1.68
C LYS A 97 -17.82 -12.44 -2.15
N ASP A 98 -19.13 -12.35 -1.99
CA ASP A 98 -19.93 -11.17 -2.38
C ASP A 98 -19.68 -9.92 -1.50
N HIS A 99 -18.98 -10.09 -0.37
CA HIS A 99 -18.48 -8.98 0.45
C HIS A 99 -17.16 -8.40 -0.09
N ILE A 100 -16.47 -9.08 -1.01
CA ILE A 100 -15.11 -8.72 -1.42
C ILE A 100 -15.09 -8.02 -2.78
N VAL A 101 -14.40 -6.88 -2.83
CA VAL A 101 -14.12 -6.15 -4.07
C VAL A 101 -12.61 -6.16 -4.30
N LEU A 102 -12.13 -6.95 -5.26
CA LEU A 102 -10.71 -6.94 -5.64
C LEU A 102 -10.37 -5.63 -6.34
N THR A 103 -9.20 -5.06 -6.02
CA THR A 103 -8.75 -3.77 -6.55
C THR A 103 -7.27 -3.79 -6.92
N ALA A 104 -6.87 -2.91 -7.84
CA ALA A 104 -5.47 -2.65 -8.20
C ALA A 104 -4.76 -1.84 -7.09
N GLY A 105 -4.59 -2.46 -5.92
CA GLY A 105 -4.17 -1.85 -4.66
C GLY A 105 -5.29 -1.05 -3.99
N SER A 106 -5.10 -0.73 -2.70
CA SER A 106 -6.08 0.09 -1.95
C SER A 106 -6.37 1.43 -2.62
N THR A 107 -5.43 1.97 -3.40
CA THR A 107 -5.64 3.25 -4.12
C THR A 107 -6.81 3.20 -5.10
N GLU A 108 -6.99 2.10 -5.85
CA GLU A 108 -8.18 1.94 -6.68
C GLU A 108 -9.43 1.84 -5.81
N GLY A 109 -9.39 1.05 -4.73
CA GLY A 109 -10.52 0.94 -3.79
C GLY A 109 -10.95 2.29 -3.22
N LEU A 110 -9.99 3.14 -2.83
CA LEU A 110 -10.24 4.51 -2.40
C LEU A 110 -10.91 5.33 -3.50
N LYS A 111 -10.39 5.28 -4.74
CA LYS A 111 -10.89 6.06 -5.86
C LYS A 111 -12.29 5.62 -6.29
N ILE A 112 -12.54 4.33 -6.45
CA ILE A 112 -13.89 3.85 -6.82
C ILE A 112 -14.92 4.16 -5.74
N THR A 113 -14.53 4.15 -4.46
CA THR A 113 -15.41 4.57 -3.37
C THR A 113 -15.70 6.08 -3.46
N GLY A 114 -14.66 6.89 -3.66
CA GLY A 114 -14.81 8.34 -3.87
C GLY A 114 -15.67 8.67 -5.07
N LEU A 115 -15.55 7.94 -6.18
CA LEU A 115 -16.42 8.05 -7.36
C LEU A 115 -17.85 7.65 -7.01
N THR A 116 -18.05 6.45 -6.46
CA THR A 116 -19.39 5.87 -6.23
C THR A 116 -20.22 6.71 -5.27
N LEU A 117 -19.62 7.22 -4.20
CA LEU A 117 -20.31 7.97 -3.15
C LEU A 117 -20.20 9.49 -3.31
N GLY A 118 -19.19 9.99 -4.03
CA GLY A 118 -19.03 11.42 -4.34
C GLY A 118 -19.69 11.87 -5.66
N TRP A 119 -20.23 10.94 -6.44
CA TRP A 119 -20.84 11.25 -7.73
C TRP A 119 -22.04 12.22 -7.57
N LYS A 120 -22.03 13.31 -8.34
CA LYS A 120 -23.04 14.38 -8.30
C LYS A 120 -23.07 15.17 -6.97
N GLY A 121 -21.97 15.17 -6.23
CA GLY A 121 -21.85 15.95 -5.01
C GLY A 121 -22.20 15.18 -3.73
N GLY A 122 -22.36 15.91 -2.63
CA GLY A 122 -22.52 15.40 -1.28
C GLY A 122 -21.33 15.78 -0.41
N GLU A 123 -21.37 15.38 0.83
CA GLU A 123 -20.34 15.74 1.82
C GLU A 123 -19.57 14.52 2.28
N ILE A 124 -18.25 14.68 2.43
CA ILE A 124 -17.36 13.68 2.99
C ILE A 124 -16.68 14.29 4.21
N VAL A 125 -16.72 13.59 5.34
CA VAL A 125 -16.02 13.99 6.57
C VAL A 125 -14.74 13.17 6.68
N ALA A 126 -13.59 13.85 6.83
CA ALA A 126 -12.28 13.19 6.92
C ALA A 126 -11.34 13.92 7.87
N PRO A 127 -10.41 13.22 8.55
CA PRO A 127 -9.36 13.86 9.34
C PRO A 127 -8.34 14.56 8.43
N ASP A 128 -7.61 15.55 8.95
CA ASP A 128 -6.58 16.29 8.23
C ASP A 128 -5.36 16.57 9.13
N PRO A 129 -4.15 16.06 8.80
CA PRO A 129 -3.83 15.28 7.62
C PRO A 129 -4.17 13.79 7.75
N THR A 130 -4.49 13.19 6.60
CA THR A 130 -4.65 11.73 6.43
C THR A 130 -4.25 11.32 5.01
N PHE A 131 -4.38 10.05 4.66
CA PHE A 131 -4.18 9.58 3.29
C PHE A 131 -5.38 10.01 2.42
N ASN A 132 -5.17 11.00 1.55
CA ASN A 132 -6.23 11.80 0.93
C ASN A 132 -6.68 11.34 -0.46
N SER A 133 -6.24 10.17 -0.96
CA SER A 133 -6.55 9.76 -2.35
C SER A 133 -8.04 9.63 -2.65
N LEU A 134 -8.86 9.22 -1.67
CA LEU A 134 -10.31 9.16 -1.81
C LEU A 134 -10.89 10.56 -1.97
N MET A 135 -10.53 11.48 -1.06
CA MET A 135 -11.08 12.83 -1.02
C MET A 135 -10.74 13.63 -2.28
N VAL A 136 -9.46 13.65 -2.65
CA VAL A 136 -8.98 14.34 -3.86
C VAL A 136 -9.71 13.85 -5.12
N TYR A 137 -10.03 12.55 -5.18
CA TYR A 137 -10.75 11.99 -6.31
C TYR A 137 -12.24 12.33 -6.26
N ALA A 138 -12.87 12.26 -5.08
CA ALA A 138 -14.28 12.62 -4.90
C ALA A 138 -14.58 14.10 -5.19
N GLU A 139 -13.65 15.00 -4.84
CA GLU A 139 -13.75 16.44 -5.16
C GLU A 139 -13.88 16.69 -6.68
N GLN A 140 -13.22 15.86 -7.52
CA GLN A 140 -13.34 15.96 -8.98
C GLN A 140 -14.75 15.65 -9.50
N PHE A 141 -15.56 14.94 -8.71
CA PHE A 141 -16.95 14.61 -9.01
C PHE A 141 -17.97 15.48 -8.23
N GLY A 142 -17.48 16.54 -7.59
CA GLY A 142 -18.32 17.55 -6.95
C GLY A 142 -18.57 17.33 -5.45
N ALA A 143 -17.91 16.37 -4.81
CA ALA A 143 -18.03 16.17 -3.36
C ALA A 143 -17.38 17.35 -2.60
N ASN A 144 -18.01 17.77 -1.50
CA ASN A 144 -17.46 18.73 -0.56
C ASN A 144 -16.78 18.00 0.61
N ILE A 145 -15.52 18.31 0.89
CA ILE A 145 -14.75 17.63 1.93
C ILE A 145 -14.67 18.49 3.19
N HIS A 146 -15.26 17.99 4.28
CA HIS A 146 -15.06 18.54 5.62
C HIS A 146 -13.79 17.96 6.24
N LYS A 147 -12.70 18.73 6.19
CA LYS A 147 -11.40 18.39 6.76
C LYS A 147 -11.41 18.75 8.25
N ILE A 148 -11.31 17.75 9.11
CA ILE A 148 -11.28 17.90 10.55
C ILE A 148 -9.84 17.81 11.01
N PRO A 149 -9.25 18.87 11.57
CA PRO A 149 -7.87 18.83 12.07
C PRO A 149 -7.67 17.70 13.06
N VAL A 150 -6.52 17.01 12.98
CA VAL A 150 -6.13 16.09 14.03
C VAL A 150 -5.93 16.83 15.37
N THR A 151 -6.04 16.12 16.48
CA THR A 151 -5.84 16.67 17.83
C THR A 151 -4.39 17.14 18.04
N ALA A 152 -4.12 17.75 19.19
CA ALA A 152 -2.75 18.14 19.58
C ALA A 152 -1.79 16.93 19.70
N THR A 153 -2.33 15.73 19.92
CA THR A 153 -1.60 14.45 19.94
C THR A 153 -1.56 13.75 18.58
N LEU A 154 -1.98 14.45 17.52
CA LEU A 154 -2.06 13.97 16.13
C LEU A 154 -2.98 12.78 15.92
N ASP A 155 -3.93 12.55 16.83
CA ASP A 155 -4.98 11.57 16.70
C ASP A 155 -6.20 12.14 15.95
N HIS A 156 -7.05 11.27 15.42
CA HIS A 156 -8.32 11.71 14.83
C HIS A 156 -9.22 12.36 15.88
N ASP A 157 -9.75 13.54 15.61
CA ASP A 157 -10.81 14.15 16.41
C ASP A 157 -12.17 13.54 16.05
N LEU A 158 -12.47 12.38 16.64
CA LEU A 158 -13.73 11.67 16.41
C LEU A 158 -14.95 12.48 16.82
N THR A 159 -14.84 13.32 17.84
CA THR A 159 -15.92 14.22 18.28
C THR A 159 -16.20 15.30 17.25
N GLY A 160 -15.14 15.96 16.75
CA GLY A 160 -15.25 16.94 15.69
C GLY A 160 -15.77 16.34 14.38
N MET A 161 -15.34 15.11 14.04
CA MET A 161 -15.85 14.36 12.91
C MET A 161 -17.33 14.05 13.05
N ALA A 162 -17.78 13.53 14.21
CA ALA A 162 -19.19 13.21 14.48
C ALA A 162 -20.09 14.44 14.38
N ALA A 163 -19.64 15.60 14.87
CA ALA A 163 -20.37 16.86 14.84
C ALA A 163 -20.60 17.39 13.40
N LYS A 164 -19.81 16.95 12.41
CA LYS A 164 -19.96 17.35 11.00
C LYS A 164 -20.87 16.44 10.18
N ILE A 165 -21.23 15.27 10.71
CA ILE A 165 -22.14 14.34 10.02
C ILE A 165 -23.55 14.92 10.01
N ASN A 166 -24.11 15.07 8.82
CA ASN A 166 -25.47 15.60 8.61
C ASN A 166 -26.20 14.85 7.46
N GLY A 167 -27.41 15.25 7.09
CA GLY A 167 -28.22 14.59 6.07
C GLY A 167 -27.60 14.57 4.64
N ASN A 168 -26.62 15.44 4.36
CA ASN A 168 -25.91 15.49 3.07
C ASN A 168 -24.63 14.65 3.08
N THR A 169 -24.19 14.15 4.25
CA THR A 169 -22.96 13.36 4.38
C THR A 169 -23.15 12.01 3.70
N LYS A 170 -22.30 11.71 2.71
CA LYS A 170 -22.30 10.46 1.94
C LYS A 170 -21.27 9.47 2.48
N LEU A 171 -20.20 9.98 3.09
CA LEU A 171 -19.09 9.17 3.55
C LEU A 171 -18.39 9.81 4.75
N VAL A 172 -18.00 9.00 5.70
CA VAL A 172 -16.99 9.33 6.72
C VAL A 172 -15.76 8.50 6.44
N PHE A 173 -14.60 9.15 6.30
CA PHE A 173 -13.33 8.49 6.05
C PHE A 173 -12.49 8.41 7.34
N VAL A 174 -11.96 7.24 7.64
CA VAL A 174 -11.04 6.98 8.74
C VAL A 174 -9.85 6.20 8.20
N CYS A 175 -8.62 6.63 8.48
CA CYS A 175 -7.39 5.87 8.21
C CYS A 175 -6.82 5.39 9.54
N ASN A 176 -6.81 4.08 9.78
CA ASN A 176 -6.41 3.56 11.08
C ASN A 176 -5.64 2.23 10.99
N PRO A 177 -4.36 2.23 11.31
CA PRO A 177 -3.49 3.36 11.76
C PRO A 177 -3.34 4.47 10.71
N ASN A 178 -3.22 5.73 11.18
CA ASN A 178 -3.24 6.90 10.29
C ASN A 178 -1.92 7.10 9.53
N ASN A 179 -2.02 7.55 8.31
CA ASN A 179 -0.90 8.05 7.51
C ASN A 179 -1.13 9.55 7.22
N PRO A 180 -0.27 10.48 7.69
CA PRO A 180 1.16 10.26 7.99
C PRO A 180 1.53 10.08 9.47
N THR A 181 0.61 10.22 10.42
CA THR A 181 0.95 10.35 11.84
C THR A 181 1.43 9.04 12.48
N GLY A 182 1.02 7.88 11.97
CA GLY A 182 1.32 6.57 12.54
C GLY A 182 0.47 6.22 13.78
N THR A 183 -0.43 7.12 14.20
CA THR A 183 -1.26 6.97 15.40
C THR A 183 -2.36 5.92 15.21
N LEU A 184 -2.83 5.37 16.31
CA LEU A 184 -3.85 4.33 16.39
C LEU A 184 -5.00 4.80 17.28
N ILE A 185 -6.21 4.82 16.75
CA ILE A 185 -7.41 5.13 17.53
C ILE A 185 -7.67 4.00 18.53
N PRO A 186 -8.00 4.26 19.81
CA PRO A 186 -8.38 3.19 20.74
C PRO A 186 -9.53 2.34 20.20
N ALA A 187 -9.43 1.03 20.35
CA ALA A 187 -10.35 0.05 19.71
C ALA A 187 -11.83 0.32 20.00
N ASN A 188 -12.16 0.64 21.28
CA ASN A 188 -13.54 0.88 21.67
C ASN A 188 -14.08 2.19 21.09
N ASP A 189 -13.24 3.23 21.01
CA ASP A 189 -13.62 4.53 20.47
C ASP A 189 -13.86 4.44 18.96
N LEU A 190 -12.96 3.76 18.22
CA LEU A 190 -13.14 3.51 16.79
C LEU A 190 -14.43 2.73 16.52
N LYS A 191 -14.65 1.63 17.27
CA LYS A 191 -15.84 0.79 17.12
C LYS A 191 -17.13 1.55 17.40
N ALA A 192 -17.15 2.34 18.48
CA ALA A 192 -18.32 3.15 18.85
C ALA A 192 -18.60 4.23 17.79
N PHE A 193 -17.57 4.97 17.37
CA PHE A 193 -17.67 5.97 16.31
C PHE A 193 -18.18 5.38 14.99
N CYS A 194 -17.59 4.27 14.53
CA CYS A 194 -18.01 3.63 13.29
C CYS A 194 -19.46 3.13 13.36
N LYS A 195 -19.91 2.57 14.48
CA LYS A 195 -21.31 2.17 14.67
C LYS A 195 -22.27 3.34 14.56
N GLN A 196 -22.00 4.40 15.32
CA GLN A 196 -22.85 5.60 15.33
C GLN A 196 -22.89 6.29 13.95
N ALA A 197 -21.76 6.40 13.28
CA ALA A 197 -21.68 7.01 11.96
C ALA A 197 -22.39 6.15 10.89
N ALA A 198 -22.26 4.82 10.98
CA ALA A 198 -22.87 3.89 10.02
C ALA A 198 -24.41 3.87 10.03
N GLU A 199 -25.04 4.35 11.12
CA GLU A 199 -26.49 4.56 11.18
C GLU A 199 -26.98 5.71 10.29
N LYS A 200 -26.09 6.66 9.98
CA LYS A 200 -26.43 7.90 9.25
C LYS A 200 -25.85 7.94 7.84
N THR A 201 -24.71 7.29 7.62
CA THR A 201 -23.95 7.37 6.36
C THR A 201 -23.05 6.13 6.18
N THR A 202 -22.30 6.06 5.08
CA THR A 202 -21.27 5.03 4.90
C THR A 202 -19.99 5.44 5.62
N VAL A 203 -19.35 4.48 6.30
CA VAL A 203 -18.03 4.68 6.91
C VAL A 203 -16.98 3.91 6.13
N PHE A 204 -15.93 4.58 5.68
CA PHE A 204 -14.76 3.94 5.07
C PHE A 204 -13.61 3.90 6.07
N VAL A 205 -13.12 2.71 6.38
CA VAL A 205 -11.97 2.52 7.25
C VAL A 205 -10.81 1.97 6.43
N ASP A 206 -9.78 2.81 6.23
CA ASP A 206 -8.54 2.39 5.57
C ASP A 206 -7.63 1.68 6.58
N GLU A 207 -7.59 0.36 6.50
CA GLU A 207 -6.79 -0.53 7.33
C GLU A 207 -5.49 -0.98 6.62
N ALA A 208 -4.92 -0.14 5.74
CA ALA A 208 -3.71 -0.48 5.00
C ALA A 208 -2.50 -0.82 5.88
N TYR A 209 -2.50 -0.41 7.14
CA TYR A 209 -1.45 -0.67 8.13
C TYR A 209 -1.89 -1.56 9.28
N PHE A 210 -3.06 -2.18 9.20
CA PHE A 210 -3.64 -3.00 10.27
C PHE A 210 -2.70 -4.10 10.76
N ASP A 211 -1.99 -4.75 9.83
CA ASP A 211 -1.06 -5.85 10.14
C ASP A 211 0.08 -5.44 11.09
N PHE A 212 0.42 -4.16 11.17
CA PHE A 212 1.51 -3.65 12.02
C PHE A 212 1.08 -3.27 13.44
N ILE A 213 -0.22 -3.39 13.76
CA ILE A 213 -0.74 -3.12 15.10
C ILE A 213 -0.23 -4.20 16.06
N THR A 214 0.45 -3.76 17.12
CA THR A 214 1.00 -4.67 18.15
C THR A 214 0.13 -4.76 19.39
N THR A 215 -0.94 -3.95 19.47
CA THR A 215 -1.92 -4.02 20.58
C THR A 215 -2.66 -5.35 20.50
N PRO A 216 -2.60 -6.19 21.54
CA PRO A 216 -3.29 -7.47 21.58
C PRO A 216 -4.78 -7.29 21.30
N ASP A 217 -5.36 -8.24 20.57
CA ASP A 217 -6.81 -8.34 20.29
C ASP A 217 -7.44 -7.07 19.69
N TYR A 218 -6.64 -6.22 19.03
CA TYR A 218 -7.16 -5.04 18.33
C TYR A 218 -8.08 -5.47 17.17
N PRO A 219 -9.38 -5.10 17.21
CA PRO A 219 -10.34 -5.61 16.24
C PRO A 219 -10.26 -4.90 14.91
N SER A 220 -10.35 -5.65 13.81
CA SER A 220 -10.67 -5.08 12.50
C SER A 220 -12.12 -4.62 12.44
N MET A 221 -12.38 -3.53 11.71
CA MET A 221 -13.74 -3.06 11.44
C MET A 221 -14.50 -3.95 10.44
N VAL A 222 -13.88 -4.97 9.85
CA VAL A 222 -14.57 -6.08 9.15
C VAL A 222 -15.62 -6.71 10.06
N ASN A 223 -15.42 -6.73 11.37
CA ASN A 223 -16.44 -7.21 12.32
C ASN A 223 -17.75 -6.40 12.29
N LEU A 224 -17.72 -5.14 11.87
CA LEU A 224 -18.92 -4.33 11.68
C LEU A 224 -19.60 -4.63 10.33
N VAL A 225 -18.80 -4.94 9.30
CA VAL A 225 -19.32 -5.43 8.01
C VAL A 225 -20.07 -6.74 8.19
N LYS A 226 -19.53 -7.69 8.99
CA LYS A 226 -20.20 -8.95 9.35
C LYS A 226 -21.55 -8.76 10.08
N GLN A 227 -21.71 -7.62 10.77
CA GLN A 227 -22.95 -7.23 11.42
C GLN A 227 -23.94 -6.54 10.45
N GLY A 228 -23.61 -6.42 9.17
CA GLY A 228 -24.44 -5.77 8.15
C GLY A 228 -24.43 -4.25 8.15
N LEU A 229 -23.52 -3.62 8.91
CA LEU A 229 -23.44 -2.15 8.98
C LEU A 229 -22.88 -1.55 7.69
N ASN A 230 -23.17 -0.28 7.44
CA ASN A 230 -22.70 0.49 6.29
C ASN A 230 -21.22 0.88 6.44
N VAL A 231 -20.36 -0.13 6.53
CA VAL A 231 -18.91 0.03 6.68
C VAL A 231 -18.21 -0.60 5.47
N ILE A 232 -17.20 0.09 4.96
CA ILE A 232 -16.25 -0.40 3.96
C ILE A 232 -14.89 -0.46 4.63
N VAL A 233 -14.21 -1.60 4.58
CA VAL A 233 -12.84 -1.74 5.07
C VAL A 233 -11.90 -1.95 3.89
N SER A 234 -10.81 -1.17 3.82
CA SER A 234 -9.78 -1.29 2.79
C SER A 234 -8.56 -2.06 3.31
N ARG A 235 -8.07 -2.99 2.50
CA ARG A 235 -6.88 -3.81 2.75
C ARG A 235 -5.93 -3.76 1.56
N THR A 236 -4.65 -3.97 1.79
CA THR A 236 -3.64 -3.94 0.73
C THR A 236 -2.57 -5.00 0.89
N PHE A 237 -2.10 -5.56 -0.21
CA PHE A 237 -0.91 -6.40 -0.24
C PHE A 237 0.39 -5.60 -0.41
N SER A 238 0.31 -4.28 -0.51
CA SER A 238 1.47 -3.40 -0.75
C SER A 238 2.42 -3.29 0.43
N LYS A 239 1.98 -3.61 1.67
CA LYS A 239 2.73 -3.30 2.90
C LYS A 239 3.40 -4.57 3.45
N VAL A 240 2.84 -5.24 4.44
CA VAL A 240 3.44 -6.40 5.10
C VAL A 240 3.83 -7.51 4.12
N TYR A 241 3.05 -7.72 3.06
CA TYR A 241 3.30 -8.75 2.05
C TYR A 241 4.35 -8.39 1.00
N GLY A 242 4.79 -7.12 0.92
CA GLY A 242 5.83 -6.67 -0.01
C GLY A 242 5.43 -6.65 -1.49
N LEU A 243 4.14 -6.50 -1.81
CA LEU A 243 3.62 -6.57 -3.19
C LEU A 243 3.23 -5.19 -3.76
N ALA A 244 3.89 -4.11 -3.32
CA ALA A 244 3.53 -2.76 -3.72
C ALA A 244 3.49 -2.57 -5.25
N GLY A 245 4.45 -3.13 -5.98
CA GLY A 245 4.55 -3.06 -7.44
C GLY A 245 3.54 -3.91 -8.20
N LEU A 246 2.97 -4.95 -7.58
CA LEU A 246 1.99 -5.86 -8.21
C LEU A 246 0.56 -5.32 -8.15
N ARG A 247 0.33 -4.22 -7.44
CA ARG A 247 -0.94 -3.51 -7.39
C ARG A 247 -2.11 -4.39 -6.98
N MET A 248 -2.05 -4.98 -5.78
CA MET A 248 -3.11 -5.81 -5.23
C MET A 248 -3.66 -5.27 -3.92
N GLY A 249 -4.97 -5.25 -3.81
CA GLY A 249 -5.72 -4.88 -2.62
C GLY A 249 -7.17 -5.32 -2.73
N TYR A 250 -7.95 -5.08 -1.70
CA TYR A 250 -9.37 -5.38 -1.71
C TYR A 250 -10.13 -4.49 -0.72
N LEU A 251 -11.43 -4.40 -0.95
CA LEU A 251 -12.38 -3.83 -0.01
C LEU A 251 -13.26 -4.95 0.54
N VAL A 252 -13.67 -4.81 1.80
CA VAL A 252 -14.69 -5.65 2.44
C VAL A 252 -15.86 -4.75 2.79
N ALA A 253 -17.06 -5.06 2.27
CA ALA A 253 -18.27 -4.29 2.50
C ALA A 253 -19.48 -5.24 2.50
N ASN A 254 -20.66 -4.77 2.95
CA ASN A 254 -21.87 -5.56 2.76
C ASN A 254 -22.14 -5.74 1.25
N PRO A 255 -22.82 -6.83 0.83
CA PRO A 255 -22.97 -7.18 -0.59
C PRO A 255 -23.62 -6.08 -1.44
N ALA A 256 -24.55 -5.31 -0.88
CA ALA A 256 -25.21 -4.23 -1.60
C ALA A 256 -24.26 -3.05 -1.91
N ILE A 257 -23.34 -2.76 -1.01
CA ILE A 257 -22.27 -1.75 -1.23
C ILE A 257 -21.20 -2.34 -2.15
N ALA A 258 -20.77 -3.58 -1.92
CA ALA A 258 -19.75 -4.25 -2.73
C ALA A 258 -20.15 -4.30 -4.21
N SER A 259 -21.40 -4.67 -4.52
CA SER A 259 -21.92 -4.68 -5.90
C SER A 259 -21.77 -3.30 -6.57
N LYS A 260 -22.20 -2.22 -5.90
CA LYS A 260 -22.07 -0.85 -6.44
C LYS A 260 -20.63 -0.45 -6.70
N LEU A 261 -19.69 -0.89 -5.86
CA LEU A 261 -18.27 -0.62 -6.04
C LEU A 261 -17.69 -1.42 -7.21
N ILE A 262 -18.12 -2.69 -7.38
CA ILE A 262 -17.73 -3.55 -8.49
C ILE A 262 -18.17 -2.94 -9.83
N ASP A 263 -19.38 -2.39 -9.92
CA ASP A 263 -19.92 -1.77 -11.13
C ASP A 263 -19.09 -0.54 -11.58
N ASN A 264 -18.39 0.10 -10.66
CA ASN A 264 -17.53 1.26 -10.92
C ASN A 264 -16.04 0.89 -11.10
N ARG A 265 -15.65 -0.38 -11.06
CA ARG A 265 -14.28 -0.79 -11.39
C ARG A 265 -13.96 -0.49 -12.84
N VAL A 266 -12.74 -0.02 -13.09
CA VAL A 266 -12.30 0.38 -14.44
C VAL A 266 -11.72 -0.81 -15.21
N ALA A 267 -11.07 -1.77 -14.53
CA ALA A 267 -10.40 -2.90 -15.15
C ALA A 267 -10.31 -4.11 -14.20
N PHE A 268 -9.94 -5.25 -14.77
CA PHE A 268 -9.53 -6.43 -14.00
C PHE A 268 -8.11 -6.23 -13.44
N VAL A 269 -7.85 -6.80 -12.26
CA VAL A 269 -6.50 -6.92 -11.74
C VAL A 269 -5.71 -8.00 -12.50
N GLY A 270 -4.40 -7.84 -12.62
CA GLY A 270 -3.56 -8.73 -13.42
C GLY A 270 -3.39 -10.11 -12.77
N THR A 271 -3.31 -11.17 -13.61
CA THR A 271 -3.17 -12.58 -13.20
C THR A 271 -2.04 -12.77 -12.19
N LEU A 272 -0.83 -12.30 -12.49
CA LEU A 272 0.33 -12.48 -11.61
C LEU A 272 0.17 -11.80 -10.26
N GLY A 273 -0.54 -10.67 -10.21
CA GLY A 273 -0.89 -10.01 -8.95
C GLY A 273 -1.82 -10.87 -8.10
N MET A 274 -2.81 -11.52 -8.72
CA MET A 274 -3.73 -12.41 -8.01
C MET A 274 -3.06 -13.68 -7.51
N VAL A 275 -2.23 -14.31 -8.33
CA VAL A 275 -1.41 -15.46 -7.94
C VAL A 275 -0.50 -15.10 -6.75
N ALA A 276 0.20 -13.97 -6.85
CA ALA A 276 1.08 -13.48 -5.80
C ALA A 276 0.33 -13.19 -4.49
N ALA A 277 -0.83 -12.56 -4.56
CA ALA A 277 -1.64 -12.24 -3.39
C ALA A 277 -2.16 -13.50 -2.69
N ARG A 278 -2.64 -14.48 -3.45
CA ARG A 278 -3.11 -15.77 -2.90
C ARG A 278 -1.98 -16.51 -2.18
N GLU A 279 -0.80 -16.58 -2.79
CA GLU A 279 0.36 -17.23 -2.17
C GLU A 279 0.82 -16.45 -0.92
N ALA A 280 0.83 -15.12 -0.97
CA ALA A 280 1.22 -14.27 0.15
C ALA A 280 0.32 -14.44 1.38
N LEU A 281 -0.99 -14.63 1.22
CA LEU A 281 -1.93 -14.92 2.33
C LEU A 281 -1.56 -16.23 3.05
N SER A 282 -1.05 -17.22 2.32
CA SER A 282 -0.64 -18.51 2.89
C SER A 282 0.73 -18.48 3.55
N ASP A 283 1.60 -17.53 3.19
CA ASP A 283 3.00 -17.46 3.65
C ASP A 283 3.15 -16.81 5.03
N LYS A 284 2.68 -17.51 6.05
CA LYS A 284 2.73 -17.06 7.45
C LYS A 284 4.18 -16.80 7.93
N ALA A 285 5.16 -17.52 7.38
CA ALA A 285 6.56 -17.35 7.76
C ALA A 285 7.10 -16.00 7.30
N PHE A 286 6.84 -15.61 6.04
CA PHE A 286 7.24 -14.30 5.54
C PHE A 286 6.45 -13.16 6.20
N TYR A 287 5.18 -13.36 6.49
CA TYR A 287 4.36 -12.41 7.23
C TYR A 287 4.98 -12.11 8.61
N ALA A 288 5.29 -13.15 9.40
CA ALA A 288 5.93 -12.99 10.71
C ALA A 288 7.33 -12.36 10.61
N PHE A 289 8.13 -12.77 9.61
CA PHE A 289 9.43 -12.17 9.32
C PHE A 289 9.31 -10.67 9.02
N SER A 290 8.36 -10.26 8.19
CA SER A 290 8.14 -8.85 7.83
C SER A 290 7.77 -8.00 9.05
N LEU A 291 6.92 -8.52 9.95
CA LEU A 291 6.56 -7.83 11.18
C LEU A 291 7.77 -7.67 12.13
N LEU A 292 8.58 -8.72 12.27
CA LEU A 292 9.81 -8.67 13.07
C LEU A 292 10.78 -7.62 12.53
N LYS A 293 11.04 -7.64 11.21
CA LYS A 293 11.95 -6.68 10.57
C LYS A 293 11.45 -5.24 10.64
N ASN A 294 10.15 -5.04 10.53
CA ASN A 294 9.54 -3.73 10.74
C ASN A 294 9.75 -3.24 12.18
N LYS A 295 9.60 -4.10 13.17
CA LYS A 295 9.84 -3.77 14.58
C LYS A 295 11.29 -3.34 14.80
N GLU A 296 12.26 -4.17 14.37
CA GLU A 296 13.70 -3.87 14.46
C GLU A 296 14.06 -2.52 13.81
N ALA A 297 13.54 -2.28 12.61
CA ALA A 297 13.77 -1.02 11.88
C ALA A 297 13.17 0.20 12.62
N LYS A 298 11.96 0.08 13.18
CA LYS A 298 11.37 1.17 13.99
C LYS A 298 12.17 1.46 15.25
N GLU A 299 12.62 0.44 15.96
CA GLU A 299 13.47 0.59 17.14
C GLU A 299 14.74 1.35 16.79
N HIS A 300 15.41 1.01 15.67
CA HIS A 300 16.59 1.72 15.19
C HIS A 300 16.30 3.20 14.83
N ILE A 301 15.13 3.49 14.24
CA ILE A 301 14.69 4.88 13.98
C ILE A 301 14.50 5.62 15.31
N TYR A 302 13.82 5.04 16.29
CA TYR A 302 13.57 5.65 17.59
C TYR A 302 14.88 5.96 18.33
N GLU A 303 15.79 4.99 18.43
CA GLU A 303 17.13 5.19 19.01
C GLU A 303 17.89 6.34 18.34
N THR A 304 17.79 6.46 17.02
CA THR A 304 18.42 7.54 16.26
C THR A 304 17.81 8.88 16.65
N LEU A 305 16.48 9.01 16.66
CA LEU A 305 15.79 10.25 16.99
C LEU A 305 16.00 10.66 18.46
N ASP A 306 15.95 9.69 19.39
CA ASP A 306 16.21 9.92 20.81
C ASP A 306 17.64 10.45 21.06
N SER A 307 18.65 9.86 20.37
CA SER A 307 20.05 10.30 20.48
C SER A 307 20.26 11.75 20.03
N LEU A 308 19.34 12.29 19.22
CA LEU A 308 19.37 13.67 18.68
C LEU A 308 18.35 14.60 19.39
N GLY A 309 17.61 14.11 20.38
CA GLY A 309 16.57 14.86 21.07
C GLY A 309 15.44 15.35 20.16
N LEU A 310 15.10 14.55 19.12
CA LEU A 310 14.04 14.87 18.17
C LEU A 310 12.71 14.25 18.61
N VAL A 311 11.63 15.02 18.48
CA VAL A 311 10.27 14.59 18.83
C VAL A 311 9.69 13.72 17.71
N TYR A 312 9.08 12.61 18.06
CA TYR A 312 8.40 11.71 17.12
C TYR A 312 7.11 11.14 17.70
N MET A 313 6.28 10.59 16.82
CA MET A 313 5.06 9.87 17.19
C MET A 313 5.35 8.38 17.30
N PRO A 314 4.95 7.71 18.41
CA PRO A 314 4.93 6.25 18.45
C PRO A 314 4.07 5.69 17.32
N SER A 315 4.61 4.76 16.54
CA SER A 315 3.99 4.35 15.28
C SER A 315 3.47 2.92 15.29
N HIS A 316 2.23 2.75 14.83
CA HIS A 316 1.58 1.47 14.56
C HIS A 316 1.63 1.10 13.05
N THR A 317 2.65 1.59 12.33
CA THR A 317 2.81 1.40 10.88
C THR A 317 4.22 0.91 10.53
N ASN A 318 4.57 0.96 9.24
CA ASN A 318 5.95 0.76 8.76
C ASN A 318 6.66 2.08 8.41
N PHE A 319 6.40 3.11 9.20
CA PHE A 319 7.09 4.41 9.12
C PHE A 319 7.02 5.11 10.48
N VAL A 320 7.81 6.16 10.65
CA VAL A 320 7.81 7.04 11.83
C VAL A 320 7.64 8.49 11.37
N PHE A 321 6.78 9.23 12.07
CA PHE A 321 6.53 10.65 11.85
C PHE A 321 7.21 11.46 12.95
N PHE A 322 8.08 12.43 12.59
CA PHE A 322 8.93 13.14 13.54
C PHE A 322 9.18 14.58 13.12
N LYS A 323 9.58 15.42 14.09
CA LYS A 323 9.97 16.83 13.85
C LYS A 323 11.47 16.96 13.64
N PRO A 324 11.95 17.31 12.42
CA PRO A 324 13.37 17.49 12.17
C PRO A 324 13.94 18.79 12.78
N LYS A 325 13.09 19.67 13.36
CA LYS A 325 13.52 21.01 13.86
C LYS A 325 14.28 21.86 12.81
N ARG A 326 13.99 21.62 11.54
CA ARG A 326 14.56 22.30 10.36
C ARG A 326 13.45 22.52 9.34
N GLU A 327 13.65 23.44 8.41
CA GLU A 327 12.74 23.56 7.26
C GLU A 327 12.78 22.26 6.45
N LEU A 328 11.60 21.69 6.16
CA LEU A 328 11.47 20.34 5.64
C LEU A 328 12.13 20.13 4.26
N GLY A 329 11.99 21.12 3.37
CA GLY A 329 12.60 21.03 2.03
C GLY A 329 14.13 21.03 2.08
N ALA A 330 14.71 21.86 2.93
CA ALA A 330 16.16 21.88 3.15
C ALA A 330 16.64 20.59 3.82
N PHE A 331 15.90 20.09 4.83
CA PHE A 331 16.18 18.83 5.50
C PHE A 331 16.18 17.63 4.53
N ASN A 332 15.16 17.52 3.69
CA ASN A 332 15.07 16.43 2.72
C ASN A 332 16.24 16.48 1.71
N LYS A 333 16.62 17.68 1.23
CA LYS A 333 17.79 17.84 0.36
C LYS A 333 19.10 17.45 1.04
N GLU A 334 19.24 17.69 2.33
CA GLU A 334 20.42 17.26 3.09
C GLU A 334 20.45 15.74 3.26
N LEU A 335 19.31 15.10 3.57
CA LEU A 335 19.21 13.65 3.61
C LEU A 335 19.59 13.00 2.26
N GLU A 336 19.12 13.58 1.15
CA GLU A 336 19.43 13.09 -0.21
C GLU A 336 20.94 13.15 -0.52
N LYS A 337 21.67 14.17 -0.05
CA LYS A 337 23.15 14.23 -0.18
C LYS A 337 23.86 13.04 0.49
N TRP A 338 23.23 12.47 1.52
CA TRP A 338 23.72 11.29 2.25
C TRP A 338 23.09 9.99 1.78
N GLY A 339 22.40 10.04 0.62
CA GLY A 339 21.79 8.86 0.01
C GLY A 339 20.52 8.37 0.70
N VAL A 340 19.75 9.24 1.38
CA VAL A 340 18.50 8.89 2.04
C VAL A 340 17.35 9.70 1.46
N GLN A 341 16.30 9.03 0.98
CA GLN A 341 15.08 9.64 0.48
C GLN A 341 13.97 9.54 1.53
N ALA A 342 13.56 10.67 2.12
CA ALA A 342 12.44 10.75 3.05
C ALA A 342 11.10 11.00 2.36
N GLY A 343 10.00 10.97 3.12
CA GLY A 343 8.65 11.23 2.63
C GLY A 343 8.44 12.68 2.18
N ARG A 344 7.38 12.88 1.38
CA ARG A 344 6.92 14.20 0.95
C ARG A 344 6.39 15.02 2.15
N PRO A 345 6.22 16.35 2.01
CA PRO A 345 5.47 17.14 2.99
C PRO A 345 4.00 16.69 3.14
N PHE A 346 3.44 16.90 4.32
CA PHE A 346 2.06 16.56 4.68
C PHE A 346 1.32 17.78 5.26
N PRO A 347 0.94 18.77 4.43
CA PRO A 347 0.15 19.91 4.94
C PRO A 347 -1.10 19.43 5.69
N PRO A 348 -1.50 20.10 6.77
CA PRO A 348 -0.91 21.32 7.32
C PRO A 348 0.37 21.11 8.18
N LEU A 349 0.80 19.86 8.47
CA LEU A 349 1.95 19.53 9.32
C LEU A 349 3.27 19.60 8.52
N ILE A 350 3.61 20.79 8.03
CA ILE A 350 4.79 21.01 7.18
C ILE A 350 6.13 21.02 7.94
N ASP A 351 6.08 21.02 9.27
CA ASP A 351 7.25 20.93 10.18
C ASP A 351 7.53 19.48 10.62
N TRP A 352 6.82 18.51 10.05
CA TRP A 352 6.99 17.09 10.31
C TRP A 352 7.49 16.34 9.08
N SER A 353 8.42 15.42 9.30
CA SER A 353 8.95 14.49 8.29
C SER A 353 8.41 13.08 8.55
N ARG A 354 8.27 12.28 7.48
CA ARG A 354 7.94 10.86 7.59
C ARG A 354 9.08 10.04 7.00
N ILE A 355 9.60 9.09 7.77
CA ILE A 355 10.61 8.13 7.34
C ILE A 355 10.03 6.71 7.39
N SER A 356 10.10 5.98 6.28
CA SER A 356 9.67 4.58 6.21
C SER A 356 10.71 3.65 6.85
N THR A 357 10.27 2.49 7.32
CA THR A 357 11.18 1.42 7.69
C THR A 357 11.85 0.84 6.43
N GLY A 358 13.13 0.50 6.56
CA GLY A 358 13.95 -0.08 5.51
C GLY A 358 14.62 -1.38 5.96
N THR A 359 15.54 -1.90 5.16
CA THR A 359 16.48 -2.92 5.60
C THR A 359 17.39 -2.37 6.71
N MET A 360 18.03 -3.22 7.49
CA MET A 360 18.93 -2.75 8.54
C MET A 360 20.10 -1.92 7.98
N ALA A 361 20.58 -2.23 6.78
CA ALA A 361 21.59 -1.40 6.09
C ALA A 361 21.08 0.01 5.78
N GLU A 362 19.85 0.13 5.29
CA GLU A 362 19.20 1.44 5.05
C GLU A 362 18.93 2.19 6.36
N MET A 363 18.61 1.51 7.45
CA MET A 363 18.45 2.12 8.77
C MET A 363 19.78 2.66 9.30
N GLN A 364 20.87 1.92 9.12
CA GLN A 364 22.23 2.40 9.47
C GLN A 364 22.64 3.60 8.63
N GLN A 365 22.31 3.60 7.34
CA GLN A 365 22.55 4.74 6.45
C GLN A 365 21.74 5.97 6.89
N PHE A 366 20.47 5.80 7.25
CA PHE A 366 19.64 6.85 7.82
C PHE A 366 20.26 7.42 9.09
N ARG A 367 20.68 6.58 10.04
CA ARG A 367 21.35 7.02 11.27
C ARG A 367 22.62 7.83 10.97
N ALA A 368 23.47 7.32 10.06
CA ALA A 368 24.69 8.01 9.69
C ALA A 368 24.40 9.39 9.06
N ALA A 369 23.39 9.49 8.18
CA ALA A 369 22.95 10.76 7.61
C ALA A 369 22.45 11.73 8.69
N MET A 370 21.62 11.26 9.61
CA MET A 370 21.10 12.07 10.72
C MET A 370 22.22 12.62 11.62
N LEU A 371 23.20 11.79 11.98
CA LEU A 371 24.35 12.23 12.77
C LEU A 371 25.21 13.26 12.03
N LYS A 372 25.28 13.22 10.70
CA LYS A 372 26.00 14.25 9.91
C LYS A 372 25.21 15.55 9.80
N ILE A 373 23.89 15.51 9.84
CA ILE A 373 23.02 16.69 9.75
C ILE A 373 22.94 17.44 11.09
N TYR A 374 23.01 16.74 12.21
CA TYR A 374 22.82 17.30 13.56
C TYR A 374 24.10 17.34 14.42
N GLY A 375 25.15 16.59 14.08
CA GLY A 375 26.46 16.60 14.73
C GLY A 375 27.41 17.52 14.02
#